data_2be25f9e8444a7070972aa4ad806b4bb
#
_entry.id   2be25f9e8444a7070972aa4ad806b4bb
#
_cell.length_a   1.000
_cell.length_b   1.000
_cell.length_c   1.000
_cell.angle_alpha   90.00
_cell.angle_beta   90.00
_cell.angle_gamma   90.00
#
_symmetry.space_group_name_H-M   'P 1'
#
loop_
_entity.id
_entity.type
_entity.pdbx_description
1 polymer ?
#
loop_
_entity_poly.entity_id
_entity_poly.type
_entity_poly.pdbx_seq_one_letter_code
_entity_poly.pdbx_strand_id
1 'polypeptide(L)'
;MKRISFLFTLLIALSLQLWAQNTDALVSGPMVGYAGMREVMLWVQTNGPAQVQFEYSDGENSYRTNLYQTNAAEAFTAHLLADQVKPGKEYTYQVLVNGEAVARDYEMSFETPPLWQWREDPPAMKIALGSCTYVNDEQFDRPGKPYGGGYEIFTALHAEQPDLMLWLGDNTYLREADWYTRTGIIHRYTHTRNLPEMQPLLASTSHYAIWDDHDYGPNNSDYTWINKDLALEAFRLFWANPTYGVGRDVTGAVSMFEWGDAQFFMLDNRYHRTPNDKTTSERTLLGEDQLQWIVDALVSSNAKWKFVCVGGQVINTVARYENYANLAPEEREFLLESIAREGIRNVVFLTGDRHHSELSMMERYGIKVYDFTVSPLTSGSHDASDEPNELRVEGSHIGIRNYGIIEISGERTDRTLKLYLKDAEGNELYSYEIPEQKR
;
A
#
# COMPACT_ATOMS: atom_id res chain seq x y z
N MET A 1 -52.88 -38.13 -14.49
CA MET A 1 -52.13 -37.05 -15.17
C MET A 1 -51.75 -35.86 -14.27
N LYS A 2 -52.47 -35.52 -13.19
CA LYS A 2 -52.14 -34.36 -12.31
C LYS A 2 -50.94 -34.54 -11.38
N ARG A 3 -50.49 -35.75 -11.07
CA ARG A 3 -49.31 -35.99 -10.17
C ARG A 3 -47.99 -35.89 -10.88
N ILE A 4 -47.91 -36.09 -12.18
CA ILE A 4 -46.64 -36.00 -12.96
C ILE A 4 -46.25 -34.53 -13.22
N SER A 5 -47.25 -33.63 -13.42
CA SER A 5 -47.01 -32.20 -13.60
C SER A 5 -46.41 -31.54 -12.34
N PHE A 6 -46.80 -32.00 -11.14
CA PHE A 6 -46.27 -31.43 -9.88
C PHE A 6 -44.81 -31.80 -9.61
N LEU A 7 -44.39 -33.02 -10.02
CA LEU A 7 -43.01 -33.45 -9.89
C LEU A 7 -42.08 -32.71 -10.87
N PHE A 8 -42.59 -32.42 -12.09
CA PHE A 8 -41.78 -31.67 -13.08
C PHE A 8 -41.61 -30.20 -12.71
N THR A 9 -42.61 -29.57 -12.12
CA THR A 9 -42.52 -28.17 -11.63
C THR A 9 -41.61 -28.07 -10.40
N LEU A 10 -41.55 -29.07 -9.54
CA LEU A 10 -40.68 -29.12 -8.38
C LEU A 10 -39.19 -29.31 -8.80
N LEU A 11 -38.94 -30.15 -9.81
CA LEU A 11 -37.59 -30.36 -10.38
C LEU A 11 -37.06 -29.11 -11.10
N ILE A 12 -37.88 -28.37 -11.80
CA ILE A 12 -37.53 -27.10 -12.43
C ILE A 12 -37.29 -26.01 -11.39
N ALA A 13 -38.08 -25.97 -10.31
CA ALA A 13 -37.88 -25.03 -9.21
C ALA A 13 -36.58 -25.34 -8.42
N LEU A 14 -36.20 -26.63 -8.22
CA LEU A 14 -34.96 -27.01 -7.61
C LEU A 14 -33.75 -26.71 -8.52
N SER A 15 -33.88 -26.86 -9.84
CA SER A 15 -32.78 -26.50 -10.77
C SER A 15 -32.60 -24.97 -10.87
N LEU A 16 -33.69 -24.19 -10.77
CA LEU A 16 -33.60 -22.72 -10.71
C LEU A 16 -33.03 -22.22 -9.38
N GLN A 17 -33.24 -22.91 -8.27
CA GLN A 17 -32.61 -22.57 -6.99
C GLN A 17 -31.11 -22.90 -6.97
N LEU A 18 -30.64 -23.91 -7.72
CA LEU A 18 -29.24 -24.20 -7.86
C LEU A 18 -28.49 -23.18 -8.76
N TRP A 19 -29.20 -22.49 -9.64
CA TRP A 19 -28.64 -21.40 -10.46
C TRP A 19 -28.66 -20.03 -9.76
N ALA A 20 -29.43 -19.87 -8.68
CA ALA A 20 -29.51 -18.63 -7.91
C ALA A 20 -28.49 -18.53 -6.76
N GLN A 21 -27.61 -19.55 -6.59
CA GLN A 21 -26.59 -19.58 -5.53
C GLN A 21 -25.19 -19.19 -6.00
N ASN A 22 -25.04 -18.65 -7.19
CA ASN A 22 -23.75 -18.06 -7.61
C ASN A 22 -23.70 -16.56 -7.28
N THR A 23 -24.07 -16.21 -6.06
CA THR A 23 -23.77 -14.91 -5.50
C THR A 23 -22.28 -14.88 -5.23
N ASP A 24 -21.62 -13.94 -5.79
CA ASP A 24 -20.21 -13.60 -5.84
C ASP A 24 -19.30 -14.53 -5.00
N ALA A 25 -18.60 -15.44 -5.65
CA ALA A 25 -17.69 -16.36 -4.99
C ALA A 25 -16.51 -15.65 -4.30
N LEU A 26 -16.33 -14.36 -4.58
CA LEU A 26 -15.31 -13.51 -4.00
C LEU A 26 -15.90 -12.50 -3.04
N VAL A 27 -15.28 -12.34 -1.88
CA VAL A 27 -15.54 -11.25 -0.95
C VAL A 27 -14.82 -9.99 -1.41
N SER A 28 -13.58 -10.13 -1.90
CA SER A 28 -12.75 -9.00 -2.30
C SER A 28 -11.72 -9.42 -3.35
N GLY A 29 -11.30 -8.47 -4.16
CA GLY A 29 -10.35 -8.67 -5.23
C GLY A 29 -10.99 -9.11 -6.55
N PRO A 30 -10.13 -9.45 -7.53
CA PRO A 30 -8.69 -9.70 -7.39
C PRO A 30 -7.87 -8.43 -7.13
N MET A 31 -6.64 -8.63 -6.63
CA MET A 31 -5.63 -7.59 -6.50
C MET A 31 -4.32 -8.04 -7.14
N VAL A 32 -3.68 -7.15 -7.87
CA VAL A 32 -2.30 -7.33 -8.30
C VAL A 32 -1.38 -6.93 -7.15
N GLY A 33 -0.62 -7.86 -6.62
CA GLY A 33 0.40 -7.60 -5.61
C GLY A 33 1.71 -7.10 -6.24
N TYR A 34 2.85 -7.52 -5.68
CA TYR A 34 4.13 -7.15 -6.27
C TYR A 34 4.29 -7.72 -7.68
N ALA A 35 4.94 -6.95 -8.54
CA ALA A 35 5.31 -7.37 -9.87
C ALA A 35 6.83 -7.34 -10.05
N GLY A 36 7.39 -8.46 -10.50
CA GLY A 36 8.76 -8.63 -10.91
C GLY A 36 8.86 -8.96 -12.40
N MET A 37 10.09 -8.95 -12.95
CA MET A 37 10.33 -9.25 -14.36
C MET A 37 9.96 -10.69 -14.77
N ARG A 38 9.80 -11.62 -13.81
CA ARG A 38 9.59 -13.04 -14.05
C ARG A 38 8.42 -13.65 -13.28
N GLU A 39 7.80 -12.86 -12.43
CA GLU A 39 6.64 -13.29 -11.64
C GLU A 39 5.82 -12.10 -11.19
N VAL A 40 4.51 -12.32 -11.03
CA VAL A 40 3.58 -11.37 -10.44
C VAL A 40 2.74 -12.11 -9.41
N MET A 41 2.57 -11.53 -8.23
CA MET A 41 1.69 -12.08 -7.20
C MET A 41 0.27 -11.57 -7.41
N LEU A 42 -0.67 -12.50 -7.51
CA LEU A 42 -2.10 -12.21 -7.62
C LEU A 42 -2.79 -12.65 -6.33
N TRP A 43 -3.66 -11.80 -5.81
CA TRP A 43 -4.37 -12.03 -4.55
C TRP A 43 -5.89 -12.00 -4.75
N VAL A 44 -6.60 -12.77 -3.92
CA VAL A 44 -8.06 -12.77 -3.85
C VAL A 44 -8.53 -13.28 -2.50
N GLN A 45 -9.75 -12.87 -2.07
CA GLN A 45 -10.45 -13.45 -0.93
C GLN A 45 -11.77 -14.06 -1.37
N THR A 46 -11.99 -15.35 -1.05
CA THR A 46 -13.25 -16.05 -1.30
C THR A 46 -14.21 -15.96 -0.12
N ASN A 47 -15.50 -16.20 -0.35
CA ASN A 47 -16.54 -16.16 0.69
C ASN A 47 -16.60 -17.44 1.55
N GLY A 48 -15.75 -18.43 1.27
CA GLY A 48 -15.64 -19.71 1.98
C GLY A 48 -14.61 -20.60 1.33
N PRO A 49 -14.47 -21.88 1.76
CA PRO A 49 -13.53 -22.81 1.17
C PRO A 49 -13.81 -23.01 -0.32
N ALA A 50 -12.83 -22.70 -1.17
CA ALA A 50 -12.97 -22.81 -2.63
C ALA A 50 -11.62 -23.11 -3.28
N GLN A 51 -11.64 -23.74 -4.45
CA GLN A 51 -10.47 -23.88 -5.31
C GLN A 51 -10.31 -22.60 -6.12
N VAL A 52 -9.14 -21.96 -6.03
CA VAL A 52 -8.82 -20.72 -6.77
C VAL A 52 -7.66 -20.95 -7.71
N GLN A 53 -7.76 -20.38 -8.89
CA GLN A 53 -6.71 -20.33 -9.90
C GLN A 53 -6.86 -19.05 -10.71
N PHE A 54 -5.76 -18.45 -11.14
CA PHE A 54 -5.79 -17.36 -12.12
C PHE A 54 -5.39 -17.91 -13.50
N GLU A 55 -6.12 -17.47 -14.51
CA GLU A 55 -5.72 -17.65 -15.92
C GLU A 55 -5.32 -16.28 -16.46
N TYR A 56 -4.15 -16.17 -17.10
CA TYR A 56 -3.60 -14.92 -17.63
C TYR A 56 -3.02 -15.10 -19.02
N SER A 57 -3.02 -14.02 -19.83
CA SER A 57 -2.63 -14.07 -21.24
C SER A 57 -1.91 -12.81 -21.69
N ASP A 58 -0.86 -12.98 -22.52
CA ASP A 58 -0.17 -11.92 -23.24
C ASP A 58 -0.80 -11.60 -24.61
N GLY A 59 -2.00 -12.13 -24.87
CA GLY A 59 -2.72 -12.02 -26.14
C GLY A 59 -2.36 -13.09 -27.17
N GLU A 60 -1.21 -13.74 -27.03
CA GLU A 60 -0.75 -14.84 -27.88
C GLU A 60 -0.85 -16.20 -27.18
N ASN A 61 -0.53 -16.23 -25.91
CA ASN A 61 -0.49 -17.43 -25.09
C ASN A 61 -1.29 -17.24 -23.82
N SER A 62 -1.88 -18.33 -23.33
CA SER A 62 -2.57 -18.37 -22.05
C SER A 62 -1.85 -19.28 -21.08
N TYR A 63 -1.78 -18.86 -19.83
CA TYR A 63 -1.10 -19.54 -18.74
C TYR A 63 -2.03 -19.65 -17.55
N ARG A 64 -1.70 -20.50 -16.58
CA ARG A 64 -2.44 -20.65 -15.33
C ARG A 64 -1.48 -20.71 -14.17
N THR A 65 -1.89 -20.10 -13.05
CA THR A 65 -1.21 -20.29 -11.77
C THR A 65 -1.43 -21.70 -11.24
N ASN A 66 -0.76 -22.06 -10.15
CA ASN A 66 -1.11 -23.27 -9.42
C ASN A 66 -2.55 -23.17 -8.88
N LEU A 67 -3.20 -24.33 -8.71
CA LEU A 67 -4.50 -24.43 -8.06
C LEU A 67 -4.30 -24.36 -6.54
N TYR A 68 -5.10 -23.54 -5.85
CA TYR A 68 -5.04 -23.37 -4.41
C TYR A 68 -6.39 -23.55 -3.75
N GLN A 69 -6.43 -24.24 -2.59
CA GLN A 69 -7.64 -24.43 -1.79
C GLN A 69 -7.65 -23.42 -0.65
N THR A 70 -8.54 -22.44 -0.71
CA THR A 70 -8.71 -21.46 0.38
C THR A 70 -9.28 -22.10 1.63
N ASN A 71 -8.90 -21.57 2.79
CA ASN A 71 -9.29 -22.13 4.09
C ASN A 71 -9.47 -21.03 5.16
N ALA A 72 -10.19 -21.35 6.22
CA ALA A 72 -10.52 -20.41 7.30
C ALA A 72 -9.28 -19.95 8.11
N ALA A 73 -8.23 -20.77 8.20
CA ALA A 73 -7.01 -20.38 8.91
C ALA A 73 -6.30 -19.24 8.22
N GLU A 74 -6.47 -19.09 6.90
CA GLU A 74 -5.91 -18.03 6.09
C GLU A 74 -7.00 -16.98 5.67
N ALA A 75 -8.07 -16.87 6.44
CA ALA A 75 -9.17 -15.95 6.18
C ALA A 75 -9.76 -16.08 4.76
N PHE A 76 -9.68 -17.27 4.17
CA PHE A 76 -10.07 -17.57 2.80
C PHE A 76 -9.35 -16.73 1.73
N THR A 77 -8.18 -16.19 2.03
CA THR A 77 -7.32 -15.49 1.06
C THR A 77 -6.49 -16.49 0.25
N ALA A 78 -6.08 -16.09 -0.93
CA ALA A 78 -5.14 -16.81 -1.78
C ALA A 78 -4.12 -15.86 -2.39
N HIS A 79 -2.84 -16.25 -2.34
CA HIS A 79 -1.70 -15.61 -3.01
C HIS A 79 -1.16 -16.58 -4.04
N LEU A 80 -1.26 -16.25 -5.32
CA LEU A 80 -0.92 -17.14 -6.42
C LEU A 80 0.04 -16.46 -7.39
N LEU A 81 1.16 -17.13 -7.69
CA LEU A 81 2.17 -16.61 -8.60
C LEU A 81 1.79 -16.85 -10.07
N ALA A 82 1.77 -15.78 -10.84
CA ALA A 82 1.88 -15.81 -12.29
C ALA A 82 3.38 -15.82 -12.65
N ASP A 83 3.96 -17.02 -12.83
CA ASP A 83 5.41 -17.25 -12.97
C ASP A 83 5.86 -17.52 -14.42
N GLN A 84 4.92 -17.50 -15.39
CA GLN A 84 5.21 -17.66 -16.80
C GLN A 84 5.05 -16.33 -17.55
N VAL A 85 5.70 -15.29 -17.03
CA VAL A 85 5.66 -13.94 -17.58
C VAL A 85 7.01 -13.53 -18.15
N LYS A 86 7.01 -12.52 -19.03
CA LYS A 86 8.19 -11.94 -19.67
C LYS A 86 8.31 -10.47 -19.26
N PRO A 87 9.53 -9.93 -19.10
CA PRO A 87 9.75 -8.52 -18.79
C PRO A 87 9.10 -7.57 -19.80
N GLY A 88 8.52 -6.47 -19.32
CA GLY A 88 7.94 -5.41 -20.14
C GLY A 88 6.73 -5.86 -20.95
N LYS A 89 5.88 -6.70 -20.37
CA LYS A 89 4.66 -7.21 -21.00
C LYS A 89 3.44 -6.95 -20.15
N GLU A 90 2.38 -6.58 -20.82
CA GLU A 90 1.04 -6.51 -20.27
C GLU A 90 0.33 -7.87 -20.42
N TYR A 91 -0.44 -8.23 -19.41
CA TYR A 91 -1.25 -9.43 -19.32
C TYR A 91 -2.66 -9.09 -18.88
N THR A 92 -3.65 -9.61 -19.58
CA THR A 92 -5.02 -9.67 -19.05
C THR A 92 -5.19 -10.96 -18.26
N TYR A 93 -6.06 -10.96 -17.25
CA TYR A 93 -6.30 -12.16 -16.46
C TYR A 93 -7.75 -12.31 -16.01
N GLN A 94 -8.10 -13.51 -15.55
CA GLN A 94 -9.37 -13.81 -14.91
C GLN A 94 -9.16 -14.72 -13.69
N VAL A 95 -10.09 -14.62 -12.74
CA VAL A 95 -10.14 -15.50 -11.56
C VAL A 95 -11.05 -16.67 -11.86
N LEU A 96 -10.57 -17.88 -11.60
CA LEU A 96 -11.36 -19.11 -11.63
C LEU A 96 -11.63 -19.56 -10.19
N VAL A 97 -12.89 -19.66 -9.81
CA VAL A 97 -13.32 -20.21 -8.52
C VAL A 97 -14.08 -21.50 -8.77
N ASN A 98 -13.61 -22.60 -8.21
CA ASN A 98 -14.12 -23.96 -8.45
C ASN A 98 -14.22 -24.31 -9.95
N GLY A 99 -13.27 -23.78 -10.75
CA GLY A 99 -13.18 -24.00 -12.20
C GLY A 99 -14.06 -23.08 -13.06
N GLU A 100 -14.85 -22.20 -12.45
CA GLU A 100 -15.71 -21.24 -13.16
C GLU A 100 -15.12 -19.83 -13.09
N ALA A 101 -15.14 -19.09 -14.22
CA ALA A 101 -14.65 -17.72 -14.27
C ALA A 101 -15.59 -16.76 -13.51
N VAL A 102 -15.01 -15.91 -12.67
CA VAL A 102 -15.76 -14.86 -11.97
C VAL A 102 -15.79 -13.61 -12.83
N ALA A 103 -16.97 -13.23 -13.32
CA ALA A 103 -17.13 -12.02 -14.12
C ALA A 103 -16.96 -10.75 -13.28
N ARG A 104 -16.28 -9.76 -13.85
CA ARG A 104 -16.18 -8.38 -13.35
C ARG A 104 -16.54 -7.40 -14.47
N ASP A 105 -17.03 -6.23 -14.13
CA ASP A 105 -17.40 -5.16 -15.05
C ASP A 105 -16.25 -4.17 -15.29
N TYR A 106 -15.06 -4.48 -14.77
CA TYR A 106 -13.81 -3.74 -14.95
C TYR A 106 -12.70 -4.64 -15.50
N GLU A 107 -11.71 -4.00 -16.09
CA GLU A 107 -10.54 -4.68 -16.61
C GLU A 107 -9.68 -5.28 -15.49
N MET A 108 -9.20 -6.49 -15.71
CA MET A 108 -8.24 -7.18 -14.87
C MET A 108 -6.96 -7.39 -15.67
N SER A 109 -5.94 -6.61 -15.35
CA SER A 109 -4.66 -6.64 -16.05
C SER A 109 -3.49 -6.42 -15.09
N PHE A 110 -2.30 -6.80 -15.52
CA PHE A 110 -1.06 -6.45 -14.86
C PHE A 110 0.07 -6.29 -15.86
N GLU A 111 1.06 -5.49 -15.50
CA GLU A 111 2.27 -5.31 -16.27
C GLU A 111 3.50 -5.80 -15.49
N THR A 112 4.48 -6.32 -16.23
CA THR A 112 5.79 -6.68 -15.66
C THR A 112 6.82 -5.60 -15.93
N PRO A 113 7.70 -5.25 -14.97
CA PRO A 113 8.76 -4.28 -15.18
C PRO A 113 9.63 -4.64 -16.39
N PRO A 114 10.00 -3.66 -17.24
CA PRO A 114 10.85 -3.91 -18.41
C PRO A 114 12.31 -4.17 -18.03
N LEU A 115 12.99 -4.97 -18.84
CA LEU A 115 14.43 -5.22 -18.73
C LEU A 115 15.20 -4.14 -19.52
N TRP A 116 15.34 -2.97 -18.98
CA TRP A 116 15.90 -1.76 -19.62
C TRP A 116 17.42 -1.61 -19.45
N GLN A 117 17.98 -2.09 -18.31
CA GLN A 117 19.39 -1.89 -17.97
C GLN A 117 20.30 -2.35 -19.11
N TRP A 118 21.28 -1.49 -19.51
CA TRP A 118 22.24 -1.71 -20.56
C TRP A 118 21.68 -1.83 -21.99
N ARG A 119 20.36 -1.58 -22.17
CA ARG A 119 19.66 -1.71 -23.45
C ARG A 119 19.06 -0.41 -23.95
N GLU A 120 18.36 0.30 -23.07
CA GLU A 120 17.61 1.50 -23.37
C GLU A 120 17.61 2.46 -22.20
N ASP A 121 16.97 3.60 -22.32
CA ASP A 121 16.75 4.51 -21.21
C ASP A 121 15.78 3.88 -20.17
N PRO A 122 15.85 4.31 -18.90
CA PRO A 122 14.88 3.85 -17.90
C PRO A 122 13.46 4.19 -18.34
N PRO A 123 12.48 3.32 -18.09
CA PRO A 123 11.08 3.59 -18.45
C PRO A 123 10.56 4.85 -17.74
N ALA A 124 9.62 5.53 -18.36
CA ALA A 124 8.75 6.44 -17.62
C ALA A 124 7.89 5.64 -16.66
N MET A 125 7.56 6.21 -15.51
CA MET A 125 6.69 5.55 -14.53
C MET A 125 5.78 6.55 -13.84
N LYS A 126 4.57 6.10 -13.49
CA LYS A 126 3.59 6.84 -12.70
C LYS A 126 3.25 6.05 -11.44
N ILE A 127 3.45 6.65 -10.29
CA ILE A 127 3.26 6.04 -8.99
C ILE A 127 2.13 6.78 -8.28
N ALA A 128 1.09 6.05 -7.89
CA ALA A 128 0.06 6.57 -6.99
C ALA A 128 0.43 6.28 -5.54
N LEU A 129 0.06 7.16 -4.61
CA LEU A 129 0.33 6.97 -3.19
C LEU A 129 -0.70 7.66 -2.31
N GLY A 130 -0.88 7.12 -1.10
CA GLY A 130 -1.73 7.70 -0.08
C GLY A 130 -1.79 6.86 1.18
N SER A 131 -2.37 7.42 2.22
CA SER A 131 -2.51 6.81 3.55
C SER A 131 -3.88 7.12 4.15
N CYS A 132 -4.16 6.56 5.33
CA CYS A 132 -5.34 6.88 6.12
C CYS A 132 -6.66 6.59 5.39
N THR A 133 -6.84 5.29 5.10
CA THR A 133 -8.02 4.72 4.43
C THR A 133 -9.06 4.25 5.44
N TYR A 134 -9.99 5.12 5.82
CA TYR A 134 -11.10 4.76 6.70
C TYR A 134 -12.34 4.37 5.90
N VAL A 135 -12.81 3.14 6.06
CA VAL A 135 -14.09 2.67 5.51
C VAL A 135 -15.07 2.50 6.65
N ASN A 136 -16.16 3.25 6.61
CA ASN A 136 -17.16 3.23 7.67
C ASN A 136 -17.83 1.85 7.80
N ASP A 137 -18.00 1.41 9.06
CA ASP A 137 -18.74 0.21 9.44
C ASP A 137 -19.76 0.61 10.52
N GLU A 138 -20.98 0.94 10.11
CA GLU A 138 -22.00 1.54 10.97
C GLU A 138 -22.28 0.74 12.26
N GLN A 139 -22.05 -0.57 12.22
CA GLN A 139 -22.27 -1.44 13.37
C GLN A 139 -21.19 -1.31 14.44
N PHE A 140 -19.93 -1.01 14.04
CA PHE A 140 -18.76 -1.04 14.92
C PHE A 140 -18.07 0.30 15.06
N ASP A 141 -18.44 1.29 14.25
CA ASP A 141 -17.91 2.64 14.37
C ASP A 141 -18.50 3.37 15.55
N ARG A 142 -17.78 4.40 16.00
CA ARG A 142 -18.27 5.31 17.05
C ARG A 142 -19.51 6.04 16.56
N PRO A 143 -20.54 6.20 17.42
CA PRO A 143 -21.75 6.90 17.04
C PRO A 143 -21.49 8.37 16.72
N GLY A 144 -22.21 8.92 15.74
CA GLY A 144 -22.10 10.32 15.35
C GLY A 144 -21.90 10.50 13.84
N LYS A 145 -21.16 11.54 13.46
CA LYS A 145 -20.85 11.79 12.05
C LYS A 145 -19.88 10.73 11.55
N PRO A 146 -20.12 10.13 10.37
CA PRO A 146 -19.17 9.19 9.75
C PRO A 146 -17.77 9.82 9.63
N TYR A 147 -16.75 9.03 9.96
CA TYR A 147 -15.36 9.50 9.94
C TYR A 147 -14.75 9.36 8.54
N GLY A 148 -15.07 8.26 7.85
CA GLY A 148 -14.67 8.01 6.47
C GLY A 148 -15.61 8.65 5.44
N GLY A 149 -15.13 8.81 4.21
CA GLY A 149 -15.89 9.31 3.06
C GLY A 149 -14.98 9.67 1.90
N GLY A 150 -15.57 10.15 0.80
CA GLY A 150 -14.80 10.48 -0.40
C GLY A 150 -14.24 9.23 -1.09
N TYR A 151 -15.00 8.12 -1.09
CA TYR A 151 -14.53 6.83 -1.66
C TYR A 151 -14.35 6.90 -3.17
N GLU A 152 -14.94 7.88 -3.86
CA GLU A 152 -14.69 8.23 -5.26
C GLU A 152 -13.21 8.48 -5.55
N ILE A 153 -12.40 8.77 -4.56
CA ILE A 153 -10.94 8.92 -4.67
C ILE A 153 -10.28 7.68 -5.28
N PHE A 154 -10.80 6.47 -5.03
CA PHE A 154 -10.28 5.24 -5.65
C PHE A 154 -10.62 5.14 -7.12
N THR A 155 -11.76 5.70 -7.54
CA THR A 155 -12.12 5.82 -8.95
C THR A 155 -11.21 6.82 -9.66
N ALA A 156 -10.92 7.96 -9.02
CA ALA A 156 -9.97 8.95 -9.53
C ALA A 156 -8.55 8.39 -9.63
N LEU A 157 -8.09 7.66 -8.60
CA LEU A 157 -6.81 6.95 -8.61
C LEU A 157 -6.71 5.93 -9.75
N HIS A 158 -7.75 5.12 -9.97
CA HIS A 158 -7.80 4.16 -11.08
C HIS A 158 -7.74 4.87 -12.44
N ALA A 159 -8.41 6.02 -12.59
CA ALA A 159 -8.40 6.81 -13.83
C ALA A 159 -7.01 7.41 -14.17
N GLU A 160 -6.11 7.54 -13.18
CA GLU A 160 -4.71 7.92 -13.40
C GLU A 160 -3.90 6.84 -14.12
N GLN A 161 -4.36 5.59 -14.12
CA GLN A 161 -3.64 4.43 -14.66
C GLN A 161 -2.18 4.36 -14.17
N PRO A 162 -1.96 4.28 -12.84
CA PRO A 162 -0.61 4.20 -12.31
C PRO A 162 0.00 2.81 -12.52
N ASP A 163 1.32 2.75 -12.72
CA ASP A 163 2.07 1.49 -12.79
C ASP A 163 2.05 0.76 -11.44
N LEU A 164 2.10 1.53 -10.36
CA LEU A 164 2.02 1.00 -9.00
C LEU A 164 1.35 1.96 -8.02
N MET A 165 0.79 1.39 -6.95
CA MET A 165 0.21 2.11 -5.82
C MET A 165 0.97 1.79 -4.54
N LEU A 166 1.42 2.83 -3.84
CA LEU A 166 2.04 2.76 -2.52
C LEU A 166 1.03 3.14 -1.44
N TRP A 167 0.76 2.21 -0.55
CA TRP A 167 -0.08 2.42 0.62
C TRP A 167 0.81 2.75 1.81
N LEU A 168 0.70 3.98 2.31
CA LEU A 168 1.65 4.55 3.27
C LEU A 168 1.20 4.44 4.74
N GLY A 169 0.50 3.36 5.05
CA GLY A 169 0.01 3.08 6.40
C GLY A 169 -1.42 3.56 6.64
N ASP A 170 -2.01 3.10 7.76
CA ASP A 170 -3.43 3.29 8.07
C ASP A 170 -4.34 2.83 6.92
N ASN A 171 -3.98 1.71 6.32
CA ASN A 171 -4.73 1.15 5.19
C ASN A 171 -6.06 0.56 5.62
N THR A 172 -6.20 0.30 6.91
CA THR A 172 -7.43 -0.08 7.59
C THR A 172 -7.42 0.45 9.02
N TYR A 173 -8.59 0.69 9.60
CA TYR A 173 -8.70 1.25 10.95
C TYR A 173 -9.33 0.24 11.89
N LEU A 174 -8.49 -0.51 12.62
CA LEU A 174 -8.94 -1.37 13.71
C LEU A 174 -9.65 -0.53 14.78
N ARG A 175 -10.84 -0.98 15.20
CA ARG A 175 -11.64 -0.31 16.23
C ARG A 175 -11.74 -1.19 17.48
N GLU A 176 -12.41 -0.67 18.51
CA GLU A 176 -12.55 -1.32 19.81
C GLU A 176 -13.02 -2.76 19.74
N ALA A 177 -13.90 -3.09 18.77
CA ALA A 177 -14.41 -4.45 18.55
C ALA A 177 -13.37 -5.38 17.91
N ASP A 178 -12.35 -4.83 17.26
CA ASP A 178 -11.39 -5.56 16.43
C ASP A 178 -10.10 -5.91 17.18
N TRP A 179 -9.64 -5.07 18.13
CA TRP A 179 -8.28 -5.07 18.67
C TRP A 179 -7.81 -6.38 19.29
N TYR A 180 -8.68 -7.08 20.02
CA TYR A 180 -8.25 -8.17 20.90
C TYR A 180 -8.50 -9.58 20.36
N THR A 181 -8.99 -9.70 19.12
CA THR A 181 -9.28 -11.00 18.53
C THR A 181 -8.87 -11.07 17.07
N ARG A 182 -8.37 -12.25 16.67
CA ARG A 182 -8.08 -12.52 15.27
C ARG A 182 -9.30 -12.29 14.36
N THR A 183 -10.48 -12.70 14.84
CA THR A 183 -11.74 -12.54 14.08
C THR A 183 -12.06 -11.07 13.84
N GLY A 184 -11.87 -10.20 14.84
CA GLY A 184 -12.09 -8.77 14.69
C GLY A 184 -11.10 -8.15 13.70
N ILE A 185 -9.80 -8.46 13.84
CA ILE A 185 -8.77 -7.96 12.94
C ILE A 185 -9.08 -8.37 11.48
N ILE A 186 -9.34 -9.66 11.25
CA ILE A 186 -9.70 -10.16 9.90
C ILE A 186 -10.99 -9.53 9.38
N HIS A 187 -12.01 -9.35 10.24
CA HIS A 187 -13.24 -8.66 9.85
C HIS A 187 -12.96 -7.27 9.30
N ARG A 188 -12.19 -6.47 10.02
CA ARG A 188 -11.90 -5.08 9.61
C ARG A 188 -11.09 -5.01 8.31
N TYR A 189 -10.09 -5.85 8.15
CA TYR A 189 -9.35 -5.96 6.88
C TYR A 189 -10.26 -6.38 5.73
N THR A 190 -11.12 -7.38 5.93
CA THR A 190 -12.10 -7.83 4.94
C THR A 190 -13.06 -6.71 4.57
N HIS A 191 -13.61 -6.01 5.58
CA HIS A 191 -14.55 -4.92 5.38
C HIS A 191 -13.93 -3.79 4.54
N THR A 192 -12.74 -3.32 4.90
CA THR A 192 -12.03 -2.28 4.14
C THR A 192 -11.75 -2.72 2.71
N ARG A 193 -11.25 -3.94 2.53
CA ARG A 193 -10.85 -4.47 1.21
C ARG A 193 -12.03 -4.72 0.27
N ASN A 194 -13.24 -4.87 0.82
CA ASN A 194 -14.47 -5.12 0.03
C ASN A 194 -15.12 -3.83 -0.52
N LEU A 195 -14.51 -2.67 -0.35
CA LEU A 195 -15.04 -1.41 -0.87
C LEU A 195 -15.15 -1.47 -2.40
N PRO A 196 -16.37 -1.26 -2.99
CA PRO A 196 -16.56 -1.41 -4.44
C PRO A 196 -15.69 -0.47 -5.28
N GLU A 197 -15.56 0.80 -4.88
CA GLU A 197 -14.80 1.81 -5.60
C GLU A 197 -13.30 1.48 -5.68
N MET A 198 -12.80 0.66 -4.77
CA MET A 198 -11.39 0.22 -4.74
C MET A 198 -11.12 -0.93 -5.72
N GLN A 199 -12.11 -1.75 -6.07
CA GLN A 199 -11.89 -3.00 -6.81
C GLN A 199 -11.22 -2.81 -8.19
N PRO A 200 -11.61 -1.83 -9.03
CA PRO A 200 -10.95 -1.62 -10.32
C PRO A 200 -9.45 -1.27 -10.17
N LEU A 201 -9.11 -0.41 -9.20
CA LEU A 201 -7.73 -0.05 -8.91
C LEU A 201 -6.93 -1.28 -8.43
N LEU A 202 -7.50 -2.09 -7.53
CA LEU A 202 -6.84 -3.31 -7.05
C LEU A 202 -6.54 -4.29 -8.18
N ALA A 203 -7.43 -4.39 -9.16
CA ALA A 203 -7.37 -5.39 -10.22
C ALA A 203 -6.42 -5.03 -11.38
N SER A 204 -5.96 -3.79 -11.48
CA SER A 204 -5.19 -3.32 -12.65
C SER A 204 -3.90 -2.57 -12.32
N THR A 205 -3.53 -2.49 -11.05
CA THR A 205 -2.35 -1.77 -10.57
C THR A 205 -1.55 -2.66 -9.62
N SER A 206 -0.21 -2.60 -9.66
CA SER A 206 0.63 -3.31 -8.70
C SER A 206 0.61 -2.61 -7.34
N HIS A 207 0.31 -3.35 -6.27
CA HIS A 207 0.14 -2.80 -4.92
C HIS A 207 1.26 -3.19 -3.97
N TYR A 208 1.80 -2.18 -3.27
CA TYR A 208 2.79 -2.31 -2.20
C TYR A 208 2.35 -1.52 -0.98
N ALA A 209 2.51 -2.05 0.21
CA ALA A 209 2.02 -1.42 1.42
C ALA A 209 3.05 -1.43 2.56
N ILE A 210 3.07 -0.35 3.31
CA ILE A 210 3.52 -0.35 4.70
C ILE A 210 2.29 -0.27 5.61
N TRP A 211 2.48 -0.48 6.89
CA TRP A 211 1.43 -0.26 7.89
C TRP A 211 1.70 0.95 8.77
N ASP A 212 0.68 1.37 9.54
CA ASP A 212 0.86 2.28 10.65
C ASP A 212 0.03 1.82 11.86
N ASP A 213 -0.22 2.66 12.85
CA ASP A 213 -0.82 2.23 14.13
C ASP A 213 -2.21 1.62 13.97
N HIS A 214 -3.03 2.15 13.09
CA HIS A 214 -4.40 1.65 12.91
C HIS A 214 -4.49 0.30 12.17
N ASP A 215 -3.51 -0.06 11.35
CA ASP A 215 -3.36 -1.43 10.82
C ASP A 215 -2.85 -2.39 11.90
N TYR A 216 -2.03 -1.88 12.82
CA TYR A 216 -1.28 -2.64 13.80
C TYR A 216 -2.06 -2.87 15.10
N GLY A 217 -2.82 -1.87 15.57
CA GLY A 217 -3.56 -1.98 16.83
C GLY A 217 -4.38 -0.74 17.18
N PRO A 218 -4.55 -0.44 18.47
CA PRO A 218 -5.07 0.84 18.93
C PRO A 218 -4.20 2.02 18.51
N ASN A 219 -4.80 3.21 18.47
CA ASN A 219 -4.10 4.46 18.17
C ASN A 219 -2.81 4.61 18.99
N ASN A 220 -1.71 4.97 18.30
CA ASN A 220 -0.37 5.11 18.85
C ASN A 220 0.27 3.81 19.37
N SER A 221 -0.17 2.64 18.95
CA SER A 221 0.39 1.36 19.39
C SER A 221 1.88 1.22 19.06
N ASP A 222 2.58 0.55 19.98
CA ASP A 222 4.02 0.33 19.96
C ASP A 222 4.37 -1.17 20.15
N TYR A 223 5.66 -1.51 20.34
CA TYR A 223 6.13 -2.90 20.42
C TYR A 223 5.50 -3.70 21.60
N THR A 224 4.89 -3.02 22.59
CA THR A 224 4.24 -3.67 23.71
C THR A 224 2.85 -4.19 23.40
N TRP A 225 2.32 -3.87 22.22
CA TRP A 225 1.01 -4.35 21.78
C TRP A 225 0.98 -5.87 21.72
N ILE A 226 0.10 -6.46 22.53
CA ILE A 226 0.07 -7.90 22.74
C ILE A 226 -0.28 -8.70 21.48
N ASN A 227 -1.04 -8.11 20.57
CA ASN A 227 -1.50 -8.76 19.33
C ASN A 227 -0.68 -8.36 18.10
N LYS A 228 0.52 -7.81 18.26
CA LYS A 228 1.36 -7.39 17.14
C LYS A 228 1.64 -8.50 16.11
N ASP A 229 1.79 -9.75 16.58
CA ASP A 229 2.01 -10.89 15.69
C ASP A 229 0.75 -11.27 14.90
N LEU A 230 -0.44 -11.11 15.51
CA LEU A 230 -1.73 -11.28 14.81
C LEU A 230 -1.96 -10.15 13.79
N ALA A 231 -1.55 -8.92 14.10
CA ALA A 231 -1.60 -7.81 13.16
C ALA A 231 -0.69 -8.08 11.95
N LEU A 232 0.54 -8.57 12.18
CA LEU A 232 1.47 -8.95 11.11
C LEU A 232 0.93 -10.13 10.28
N GLU A 233 0.30 -11.12 10.92
CA GLU A 233 -0.40 -12.21 10.21
C GLU A 233 -1.48 -11.64 9.29
N ALA A 234 -2.37 -10.79 9.80
CA ALA A 234 -3.43 -10.18 9.01
C ALA A 234 -2.88 -9.31 7.87
N PHE A 235 -1.86 -8.51 8.14
CA PHE A 235 -1.18 -7.72 7.11
C PHE A 235 -0.66 -8.60 5.97
N ARG A 236 -0.01 -9.73 6.28
CA ARG A 236 0.47 -10.71 5.30
C ARG A 236 -0.65 -11.42 4.53
N LEU A 237 -1.80 -11.63 5.15
CA LEU A 237 -2.96 -12.25 4.50
C LEU A 237 -3.65 -11.31 3.50
N PHE A 238 -3.59 -10.01 3.72
CA PHE A 238 -4.30 -9.02 2.91
C PHE A 238 -3.41 -8.19 1.98
N TRP A 239 -2.10 -8.26 2.15
CA TRP A 239 -1.13 -7.62 1.26
C TRP A 239 -0.19 -8.64 0.63
N ALA A 240 0.30 -8.30 -0.56
CA ALA A 240 1.17 -9.17 -1.34
C ALA A 240 2.50 -8.45 -1.64
N ASN A 241 3.18 -7.99 -0.60
CA ASN A 241 4.53 -7.45 -0.71
C ASN A 241 5.54 -8.56 -1.07
N PRO A 242 6.67 -8.24 -1.71
CA PRO A 242 7.67 -9.25 -2.08
C PRO A 242 8.33 -9.92 -0.87
N THR A 243 8.47 -9.20 0.26
CA THR A 243 9.04 -9.71 1.51
C THR A 243 8.35 -9.12 2.73
N TYR A 244 8.58 -9.76 3.90
CA TYR A 244 8.15 -9.28 5.22
C TYR A 244 9.30 -9.48 6.20
N GLY A 245 10.08 -8.42 6.41
CA GLY A 245 11.31 -8.44 7.17
C GLY A 245 12.56 -8.59 6.30
N VAL A 246 13.73 -8.38 6.90
CA VAL A 246 15.04 -8.50 6.26
C VAL A 246 15.91 -9.47 7.04
N GLY A 247 16.29 -10.57 6.41
CA GLY A 247 17.08 -11.61 7.06
C GLY A 247 16.35 -12.22 8.25
N ARG A 248 17.10 -12.44 9.36
CA ARG A 248 16.53 -12.98 10.61
C ARG A 248 16.32 -11.92 11.69
N ASP A 249 16.98 -10.78 11.55
CA ASP A 249 17.13 -9.81 12.63
C ASP A 249 16.10 -8.67 12.50
N VAL A 250 15.74 -8.28 11.28
CA VAL A 250 14.70 -7.28 11.03
C VAL A 250 13.36 -7.96 10.72
N THR A 251 12.54 -8.12 11.74
CA THR A 251 11.16 -8.66 11.61
C THR A 251 10.15 -7.53 11.43
N GLY A 252 8.93 -7.86 10.92
CA GLY A 252 7.85 -6.89 10.73
C GLY A 252 7.42 -6.75 9.28
N ALA A 253 6.79 -5.65 8.94
CA ALA A 253 6.26 -5.35 7.60
C ALA A 253 7.31 -4.74 6.66
N VAL A 254 8.60 -4.96 6.93
CA VAL A 254 9.69 -4.40 6.12
C VAL A 254 9.80 -5.11 4.77
N SER A 255 9.95 -4.32 3.71
CA SER A 255 10.14 -4.84 2.36
C SER A 255 11.03 -3.90 1.53
N MET A 256 11.47 -4.36 0.38
CA MET A 256 12.24 -3.57 -0.58
C MET A 256 11.99 -4.10 -2.00
N PHE A 257 11.90 -3.20 -2.97
CA PHE A 257 11.79 -3.57 -4.39
C PHE A 257 12.35 -2.46 -5.29
N GLU A 258 12.53 -2.79 -6.57
CA GLU A 258 12.92 -1.86 -7.62
C GLU A 258 11.86 -1.80 -8.70
N TRP A 259 11.64 -0.59 -9.25
CA TRP A 259 10.83 -0.38 -10.44
C TRP A 259 11.50 0.67 -11.32
N GLY A 260 11.82 0.32 -12.56
CA GLY A 260 12.61 1.19 -13.43
C GLY A 260 13.98 1.53 -12.80
N ASP A 261 14.28 2.80 -12.69
CA ASP A 261 15.50 3.34 -12.06
C ASP A 261 15.25 3.88 -10.63
N ALA A 262 14.15 3.49 -10.02
CA ALA A 262 13.80 3.79 -8.64
C ALA A 262 13.87 2.56 -7.74
N GLN A 263 14.28 2.76 -6.48
CA GLN A 263 14.27 1.75 -5.44
C GLN A 263 13.41 2.22 -4.27
N PHE A 264 12.60 1.32 -3.74
CA PHE A 264 11.63 1.58 -2.70
C PHE A 264 11.99 0.78 -1.46
N PHE A 265 12.15 1.47 -0.34
CA PHE A 265 12.44 0.92 0.98
C PHE A 265 11.20 1.09 1.85
N MET A 266 10.49 0.00 2.08
CA MET A 266 9.24 -0.04 2.82
C MET A 266 9.57 -0.34 4.28
N LEU A 267 9.50 0.66 5.15
CA LEU A 267 9.91 0.54 6.55
C LEU A 267 8.73 0.23 7.48
N ASP A 268 9.04 -0.40 8.58
CA ASP A 268 8.13 -0.70 9.68
C ASP A 268 8.39 0.25 10.85
N ASN A 269 7.43 1.12 11.14
CA ASN A 269 7.54 2.09 12.23
C ASN A 269 6.76 1.68 13.50
N ARG A 270 6.34 0.41 13.61
CA ARG A 270 5.50 -0.08 14.73
C ARG A 270 6.08 -1.27 15.47
N TYR A 271 6.53 -2.28 14.78
CA TYR A 271 6.90 -3.58 15.37
C TYR A 271 8.01 -3.48 16.42
N HIS A 272 8.95 -2.54 16.24
CA HIS A 272 10.09 -2.29 17.14
C HIS A 272 10.01 -0.96 17.88
N ARG A 273 8.96 -0.18 17.65
CA ARG A 273 8.77 1.16 18.23
C ARG A 273 8.63 1.12 19.73
N THR A 274 9.37 1.95 20.43
CA THR A 274 9.23 2.14 21.89
C THR A 274 7.98 2.98 22.23
N PRO A 275 7.42 2.85 23.45
CA PRO A 275 6.32 3.69 23.89
C PRO A 275 6.63 5.18 23.76
N ASN A 276 5.67 5.96 23.28
CA ASN A 276 5.79 7.40 23.02
C ASN A 276 6.21 8.20 24.28
N ASP A 277 5.70 7.79 25.46
CA ASP A 277 5.93 8.48 26.74
C ASP A 277 7.12 7.94 27.52
N LYS A 278 7.94 7.08 26.92
CA LYS A 278 9.12 6.52 27.60
C LYS A 278 10.14 7.62 27.88
N THR A 279 10.59 7.71 29.13
CA THR A 279 11.56 8.74 29.59
C THR A 279 12.84 8.15 30.20
N THR A 280 12.91 6.84 30.36
CA THR A 280 14.02 6.13 31.05
C THR A 280 15.17 5.73 30.12
N SER A 281 15.00 5.86 28.84
CA SER A 281 16.03 5.64 27.81
C SER A 281 15.64 6.38 26.53
N GLU A 282 16.53 6.44 25.57
CA GLU A 282 16.22 6.89 24.22
C GLU A 282 15.05 6.11 23.64
N ARG A 283 14.27 6.79 22.81
CA ARG A 283 13.15 6.20 22.10
C ARG A 283 13.58 5.84 20.68
N THR A 284 12.99 4.79 20.16
CA THR A 284 13.22 4.33 18.78
C THR A 284 11.90 4.15 18.05
N LEU A 285 11.87 4.47 16.80
CA LEU A 285 10.76 4.26 15.87
C LEU A 285 10.97 2.99 15.05
N LEU A 286 12.16 2.85 14.46
CA LEU A 286 12.52 1.74 13.57
C LEU A 286 13.20 0.59 14.32
N GLY A 287 13.91 0.91 15.42
CA GLY A 287 14.81 0.00 16.10
C GLY A 287 16.21 -0.06 15.45
N GLU A 288 17.21 -0.47 16.25
CA GLU A 288 18.62 -0.41 15.86
C GLU A 288 18.90 -1.21 14.57
N ASP A 289 18.43 -2.44 14.48
CA ASP A 289 18.72 -3.33 13.34
C ASP A 289 18.12 -2.80 12.04
N GLN A 290 16.89 -2.30 12.04
CA GLN A 290 16.27 -1.73 10.85
C GLN A 290 16.90 -0.38 10.47
N LEU A 291 17.26 0.43 11.47
CA LEU A 291 17.93 1.72 11.25
C LEU A 291 19.30 1.51 10.59
N GLN A 292 20.09 0.57 11.07
CA GLN A 292 21.37 0.25 10.44
C GLN A 292 21.17 -0.32 9.04
N TRP A 293 20.22 -1.24 8.88
CA TRP A 293 19.92 -1.82 7.57
C TRP A 293 19.54 -0.77 6.53
N ILE A 294 18.68 0.20 6.87
CA ILE A 294 18.25 1.21 5.87
C ILE A 294 19.41 2.11 5.46
N VAL A 295 20.29 2.49 6.38
CA VAL A 295 21.49 3.28 6.04
C VAL A 295 22.39 2.50 5.07
N ASP A 296 22.71 1.24 5.39
CA ASP A 296 23.56 0.39 4.56
C ASP A 296 22.94 0.10 3.20
N ALA A 297 21.63 -0.11 3.16
CA ALA A 297 20.88 -0.34 1.92
C ALA A 297 20.87 0.91 1.02
N LEU A 298 20.70 2.09 1.60
CA LEU A 298 20.77 3.35 0.87
C LEU A 298 22.19 3.61 0.31
N VAL A 299 23.24 3.31 1.07
CA VAL A 299 24.66 3.39 0.61
C VAL A 299 24.89 2.42 -0.55
N SER A 300 24.38 1.21 -0.47
CA SER A 300 24.56 0.16 -1.49
C SER A 300 23.70 0.38 -2.73
N SER A 301 22.68 1.24 -2.67
CA SER A 301 21.73 1.47 -3.75
C SER A 301 22.36 2.19 -4.95
N ASN A 302 22.20 1.58 -6.13
CA ASN A 302 22.57 2.19 -7.42
C ASN A 302 21.39 2.86 -8.12
N ALA A 303 20.20 2.83 -7.52
CA ALA A 303 19.01 3.46 -8.09
C ALA A 303 19.19 4.98 -8.20
N LYS A 304 18.63 5.57 -9.24
CA LYS A 304 18.65 7.02 -9.42
C LYS A 304 17.82 7.69 -8.33
N TRP A 305 16.62 7.21 -8.10
CA TRP A 305 15.71 7.69 -7.07
C TRP A 305 15.56 6.66 -5.96
N LYS A 306 15.59 7.12 -4.72
CA LYS A 306 15.49 6.30 -3.51
C LYS A 306 14.30 6.77 -2.70
N PHE A 307 13.23 6.00 -2.72
CA PHE A 307 12.01 6.28 -1.96
C PHE A 307 12.03 5.49 -0.65
N VAL A 308 11.94 6.20 0.46
CA VAL A 308 11.88 5.60 1.80
C VAL A 308 10.47 5.80 2.33
N CYS A 309 9.68 4.72 2.34
CA CYS A 309 8.29 4.73 2.79
C CYS A 309 8.23 4.42 4.29
N VAL A 310 7.63 5.32 5.08
CA VAL A 310 7.44 5.16 6.52
C VAL A 310 6.18 5.90 6.97
N GLY A 311 5.44 5.41 7.96
CA GLY A 311 4.12 5.93 8.35
C GLY A 311 4.13 7.42 8.70
N GLY A 312 4.98 7.84 9.66
CA GLY A 312 5.03 9.23 10.14
C GLY A 312 6.08 10.10 9.45
N GLN A 313 5.92 11.41 9.54
CA GLN A 313 6.82 12.42 8.94
C GLN A 313 8.24 12.35 9.51
N VAL A 314 9.25 12.39 8.64
CA VAL A 314 10.67 12.27 8.99
C VAL A 314 11.34 13.64 9.11
N ILE A 315 11.16 14.53 8.14
CA ILE A 315 11.90 15.81 8.08
C ILE A 315 11.19 16.92 8.86
N ASN A 316 9.87 16.84 9.01
CA ASN A 316 9.09 17.87 9.71
C ASN A 316 9.71 18.22 11.07
N THR A 317 9.85 19.53 11.37
CA THR A 317 10.47 20.04 12.59
C THR A 317 9.51 20.19 13.76
N VAL A 318 8.22 20.02 13.54
CA VAL A 318 7.19 20.16 14.57
C VAL A 318 7.24 18.98 15.54
N ALA A 319 7.65 19.23 16.78
CA ALA A 319 7.71 18.20 17.82
C ALA A 319 6.30 17.95 18.44
N ARG A 320 5.39 17.44 17.61
CA ARG A 320 4.00 17.12 17.99
C ARG A 320 3.57 15.79 17.34
N TYR A 321 2.55 15.19 17.90
CA TYR A 321 1.94 13.96 17.41
C TYR A 321 2.98 12.87 17.16
N GLU A 322 2.82 12.08 16.11
CA GLU A 322 3.68 10.98 15.75
C GLU A 322 4.83 11.35 14.80
N ASN A 323 5.19 12.63 14.68
CA ASN A 323 6.37 13.04 13.93
C ASN A 323 7.66 12.45 14.52
N TYR A 324 8.57 12.05 13.66
CA TYR A 324 9.86 11.49 14.05
C TYR A 324 10.67 12.43 14.96
N ALA A 325 10.59 13.74 14.68
CA ALA A 325 11.22 14.77 15.53
C ALA A 325 10.70 14.78 16.97
N ASN A 326 9.46 14.34 17.21
CA ASN A 326 8.87 14.22 18.54
C ASN A 326 9.15 12.86 19.18
N LEU A 327 9.09 11.79 18.40
CA LEU A 327 9.08 10.43 18.90
C LEU A 327 10.48 9.87 19.17
N ALA A 328 11.40 10.03 18.24
CA ALA A 328 12.75 9.51 18.33
C ALA A 328 13.76 10.46 17.66
N PRO A 329 13.99 11.64 18.28
CA PRO A 329 14.83 12.68 17.66
C PRO A 329 16.28 12.26 17.44
N GLU A 330 16.84 11.42 18.30
CA GLU A 330 18.22 10.93 18.20
C GLU A 330 18.35 9.95 17.02
N GLU A 331 17.41 9.02 16.89
CA GLU A 331 17.35 8.06 15.77
C GLU A 331 17.13 8.79 14.43
N ARG A 332 16.22 9.78 14.42
CA ARG A 332 15.99 10.67 13.27
C ARG A 332 17.27 11.40 12.85
N GLU A 333 17.97 11.99 13.81
CA GLU A 333 19.20 12.73 13.55
C GLU A 333 20.29 11.81 13.00
N PHE A 334 20.42 10.60 13.54
CA PHE A 334 21.37 9.60 13.04
C PHE A 334 21.08 9.24 11.57
N LEU A 335 19.80 9.00 11.21
CA LEU A 335 19.39 8.66 9.85
C LEU A 335 19.71 9.81 8.87
N LEU A 336 19.30 11.03 9.21
CA LEU A 336 19.49 12.20 8.33
C LEU A 336 20.95 12.60 8.21
N GLU A 337 21.73 12.51 9.28
CA GLU A 337 23.16 12.77 9.28
C GLU A 337 23.91 11.71 8.45
N SER A 338 23.54 10.44 8.56
CA SER A 338 24.13 9.35 7.78
C SER A 338 23.88 9.56 6.28
N ILE A 339 22.64 9.85 5.87
CA ILE A 339 22.30 10.17 4.47
C ILE A 339 23.19 11.31 3.94
N ALA A 340 23.36 12.37 4.72
CA ALA A 340 24.11 13.53 4.29
C ALA A 340 25.61 13.28 4.23
N ARG A 341 26.20 12.60 5.25
CA ARG A 341 27.66 12.30 5.30
C ARG A 341 28.12 11.30 4.27
N GLU A 342 27.30 10.26 4.03
CA GLU A 342 27.58 9.28 2.98
C GLU A 342 27.32 9.83 1.57
N GLY A 343 26.81 11.07 1.47
CA GLY A 343 26.53 11.74 0.20
C GLY A 343 25.45 11.07 -0.63
N ILE A 344 24.47 10.44 0.04
CA ILE A 344 23.37 9.73 -0.61
C ILE A 344 22.40 10.74 -1.21
N ARG A 345 22.28 10.73 -2.54
CA ARG A 345 21.48 11.69 -3.30
C ARG A 345 20.13 11.11 -3.72
N ASN A 346 19.22 12.03 -4.05
CA ASN A 346 17.90 11.71 -4.60
C ASN A 346 17.07 10.83 -3.66
N VAL A 347 17.14 11.11 -2.36
CA VAL A 347 16.33 10.48 -1.32
C VAL A 347 15.04 11.28 -1.15
N VAL A 348 13.90 10.60 -1.23
CA VAL A 348 12.57 11.13 -0.95
C VAL A 348 11.90 10.21 0.06
N PHE A 349 11.58 10.73 1.23
CA PHE A 349 10.69 10.05 2.16
C PHE A 349 9.25 10.17 1.66
N LEU A 350 8.50 9.08 1.73
CA LEU A 350 7.07 9.01 1.43
C LEU A 350 6.34 8.65 2.72
N THR A 351 5.51 9.56 3.22
CA THR A 351 4.97 9.49 4.57
C THR A 351 3.46 9.70 4.61
N GLY A 352 2.81 9.32 5.73
CA GLY A 352 1.37 9.38 5.94
C GLY A 352 0.97 9.97 7.29
N ASP A 353 0.00 9.35 7.99
CA ASP A 353 -0.45 9.58 9.37
C ASP A 353 -1.17 10.92 9.62
N ARG A 354 -0.66 12.02 9.12
CA ARG A 354 -0.94 13.37 9.60
C ARG A 354 -2.30 13.94 9.21
N HIS A 355 -3.10 13.25 8.40
CA HIS A 355 -4.41 13.70 7.93
C HIS A 355 -4.40 15.06 7.20
N HIS A 356 -3.24 15.45 6.70
CA HIS A 356 -2.98 16.52 5.74
C HIS A 356 -1.79 16.13 4.88
N SER A 357 -1.63 16.76 3.74
CA SER A 357 -0.47 16.57 2.88
C SER A 357 0.42 17.79 2.88
N GLU A 358 1.72 17.58 2.77
CA GLU A 358 2.71 18.64 2.60
C GLU A 358 4.01 18.08 2.01
N LEU A 359 4.81 18.96 1.43
CA LEU A 359 6.20 18.66 1.04
C LEU A 359 7.14 19.42 1.98
N SER A 360 8.10 18.71 2.57
CA SER A 360 9.21 19.31 3.32
C SER A 360 10.53 19.06 2.59
N MET A 361 11.49 20.00 2.72
CA MET A 361 12.82 19.87 2.14
C MET A 361 13.90 20.32 3.13
N MET A 362 14.91 19.49 3.29
CA MET A 362 16.11 19.77 4.09
C MET A 362 17.34 19.71 3.19
N GLU A 363 18.29 20.60 3.43
CA GLU A 363 19.63 20.53 2.83
C GLU A 363 20.68 20.44 3.93
N ARG A 364 21.58 19.45 3.81
CA ARG A 364 22.70 19.25 4.73
C ARG A 364 23.92 18.77 3.94
N TYR A 365 25.05 19.43 4.12
CA TYR A 365 26.33 19.18 3.38
C TYR A 365 26.14 19.14 1.85
N GLY A 366 25.22 19.96 1.32
CA GLY A 366 24.91 20.01 -0.10
C GLY A 366 24.05 18.85 -0.61
N ILE A 367 23.58 17.97 0.28
CA ILE A 367 22.60 16.91 -0.01
C ILE A 367 21.20 17.39 0.36
N LYS A 368 20.30 17.37 -0.63
CA LYS A 368 18.87 17.67 -0.44
C LYS A 368 18.09 16.39 -0.24
N VAL A 369 17.25 16.39 0.76
CA VAL A 369 16.33 15.31 1.10
C VAL A 369 14.92 15.88 1.16
N TYR A 370 13.95 15.15 0.65
CA TYR A 370 12.56 15.55 0.60
C TYR A 370 11.70 14.59 1.44
N ASP A 371 10.61 15.10 1.99
CA ASP A 371 9.58 14.32 2.69
C ASP A 371 8.22 14.72 2.12
N PHE A 372 7.62 13.81 1.39
CA PHE A 372 6.33 13.98 0.75
C PHE A 372 5.28 13.22 1.53
N THR A 373 4.55 13.94 2.38
CA THR A 373 3.44 13.45 3.18
C THR A 373 2.17 13.45 2.35
N VAL A 374 1.48 12.31 2.26
CA VAL A 374 0.22 12.18 1.51
C VAL A 374 -0.85 11.52 2.38
N SER A 375 -1.77 12.34 2.89
CA SER A 375 -2.81 11.98 3.85
C SER A 375 -3.93 13.04 3.85
N PRO A 376 -5.21 12.68 4.09
CA PRO A 376 -5.76 11.34 4.09
C PRO A 376 -6.41 10.98 2.75
N LEU A 377 -6.50 9.67 2.45
CA LEU A 377 -7.34 9.19 1.35
C LEU A 377 -8.82 9.36 1.70
N THR A 378 -9.32 8.66 2.71
CA THR A 378 -10.76 8.64 3.03
C THR A 378 -11.10 8.97 4.48
N SER A 379 -10.13 9.03 5.39
CA SER A 379 -10.37 9.43 6.79
C SER A 379 -10.69 10.92 6.93
N GLY A 380 -10.96 11.38 8.15
CA GLY A 380 -11.13 12.80 8.44
C GLY A 380 -9.85 13.58 8.16
N SER A 381 -9.95 14.74 7.52
CA SER A 381 -8.80 15.61 7.26
C SER A 381 -8.54 16.58 8.42
N HIS A 382 -7.31 17.07 8.52
CA HIS A 382 -6.84 18.02 9.53
C HIS A 382 -6.15 19.22 8.86
N ASP A 383 -6.53 20.43 9.26
CA ASP A 383 -5.82 21.64 8.82
C ASP A 383 -4.63 21.90 9.77
N ALA A 384 -3.42 21.76 9.22
CA ALA A 384 -2.15 22.02 9.91
C ALA A 384 -1.41 23.22 9.30
N SER A 385 -2.13 24.13 8.66
CA SER A 385 -1.53 25.31 8.01
C SER A 385 -0.79 26.23 8.99
N ASP A 386 -1.21 26.25 10.26
CA ASP A 386 -0.62 27.02 11.35
C ASP A 386 0.54 26.31 12.07
N GLU A 387 0.83 25.05 11.75
CA GLU A 387 1.96 24.35 12.35
C GLU A 387 3.29 24.92 11.85
N PRO A 388 4.23 25.23 12.77
CA PRO A 388 5.49 25.91 12.43
C PRO A 388 6.53 24.91 11.89
N ASN A 389 6.23 24.22 10.78
CA ASN A 389 7.20 23.40 10.07
C ASN A 389 8.14 24.31 9.26
N GLU A 390 9.35 24.56 9.78
CA GLU A 390 10.34 25.44 9.15
C GLU A 390 10.88 24.93 7.83
N LEU A 391 10.70 23.62 7.55
CA LEU A 391 11.17 22.95 6.32
C LEU A 391 10.06 22.74 5.29
N ARG A 392 8.84 23.17 5.57
CA ARG A 392 7.71 23.08 4.64
C ARG A 392 8.00 23.90 3.37
N VAL A 393 7.86 23.27 2.21
CA VAL A 393 7.89 23.97 0.93
C VAL A 393 6.65 24.83 0.79
N GLU A 394 6.81 26.10 0.41
CA GLU A 394 5.73 27.07 0.29
C GLU A 394 4.59 26.57 -0.61
N GLY A 395 3.35 26.72 -0.14
CA GLY A 395 2.14 26.33 -0.86
C GLY A 395 1.84 24.85 -0.93
N SER A 396 2.67 23.97 -0.30
CA SER A 396 2.49 22.51 -0.38
C SER A 396 1.45 21.94 0.58
N HIS A 397 0.96 22.72 1.57
CA HIS A 397 0.01 22.22 2.55
C HIS A 397 -1.40 22.04 1.97
N ILE A 398 -1.95 20.82 2.10
CA ILE A 398 -3.30 20.46 1.69
C ILE A 398 -4.03 19.80 2.85
N GLY A 399 -5.08 20.45 3.36
CA GLY A 399 -5.89 20.02 4.52
C GLY A 399 -7.23 19.38 4.18
N ILE A 400 -7.34 18.75 3.01
CA ILE A 400 -8.54 18.01 2.56
C ILE A 400 -8.15 16.60 2.14
N ARG A 401 -9.14 15.71 1.91
CA ARG A 401 -8.90 14.39 1.33
C ARG A 401 -8.22 14.52 -0.02
N ASN A 402 -7.13 13.77 -0.19
CA ASN A 402 -6.30 13.87 -1.39
C ASN A 402 -5.46 12.61 -1.57
N TYR A 403 -4.87 12.48 -2.74
CA TYR A 403 -3.88 11.44 -3.05
C TYR A 403 -2.67 12.07 -3.75
N GLY A 404 -1.55 11.35 -3.73
CA GLY A 404 -0.33 11.74 -4.41
C GLY A 404 -0.13 10.99 -5.72
N ILE A 405 0.49 11.66 -6.69
CA ILE A 405 1.05 11.06 -7.89
C ILE A 405 2.51 11.48 -8.00
N ILE A 406 3.39 10.52 -8.31
CA ILE A 406 4.78 10.75 -8.66
C ILE A 406 4.95 10.32 -10.11
N GLU A 407 5.45 11.22 -10.96
CA GLU A 407 5.83 10.91 -12.33
C GLU A 407 7.34 11.00 -12.49
N ILE A 408 7.97 9.94 -13.02
CA ILE A 408 9.40 9.92 -13.35
C ILE A 408 9.52 9.68 -14.84
N SER A 409 10.23 10.57 -15.55
CA SER A 409 10.38 10.52 -16.99
C SER A 409 11.71 11.11 -17.46
N GLY A 410 11.99 11.04 -18.76
CA GLY A 410 13.19 11.58 -19.38
C GLY A 410 14.27 10.55 -19.62
N GLU A 411 15.35 10.97 -20.30
CA GLU A 411 16.50 10.12 -20.61
C GLU A 411 17.32 9.83 -19.35
N ARG A 412 18.15 8.79 -19.38
CA ARG A 412 19.01 8.37 -18.25
C ARG A 412 19.85 9.50 -17.66
N THR A 413 20.29 10.42 -18.48
CA THR A 413 21.16 11.56 -18.09
C THR A 413 20.40 12.81 -17.69
N ASP A 414 19.08 12.82 -17.90
CA ASP A 414 18.20 13.97 -17.65
C ASP A 414 16.81 13.51 -17.20
N ARG A 415 16.78 12.84 -16.02
CA ARG A 415 15.55 12.35 -15.40
C ARG A 415 14.85 13.44 -14.65
N THR A 416 13.55 13.53 -14.84
CA THR A 416 12.66 14.46 -14.14
C THR A 416 11.76 13.68 -13.19
N LEU A 417 11.62 14.17 -11.96
CA LEU A 417 10.65 13.68 -10.98
C LEU A 417 9.67 14.80 -10.65
N LYS A 418 8.38 14.55 -10.85
CA LYS A 418 7.29 15.48 -10.50
C LYS A 418 6.36 14.85 -9.48
N LEU A 419 6.01 15.64 -8.47
CA LEU A 419 5.03 15.31 -7.44
C LEU A 419 3.75 16.08 -7.70
N TYR A 420 2.61 15.41 -7.50
CA TYR A 420 1.29 16.05 -7.56
C TYR A 420 0.48 15.65 -6.34
N LEU A 421 -0.31 16.58 -5.80
CA LEU A 421 -1.41 16.31 -4.89
C LEU A 421 -2.72 16.61 -5.63
N LYS A 422 -3.66 15.68 -5.56
CA LYS A 422 -4.95 15.77 -6.25
C LYS A 422 -6.08 15.47 -5.27
N ASP A 423 -7.24 16.14 -5.45
CA ASP A 423 -8.42 15.88 -4.64
C ASP A 423 -9.13 14.56 -5.00
N ALA A 424 -10.23 14.25 -4.29
CA ALA A 424 -10.99 13.02 -4.52
C ALA A 424 -11.65 12.94 -5.91
N GLU A 425 -11.79 14.05 -6.61
CA GLU A 425 -12.31 14.14 -7.98
C GLU A 425 -11.21 14.10 -9.05
N GLY A 426 -9.93 14.11 -8.65
CA GLY A 426 -8.76 14.09 -9.56
C GLY A 426 -8.25 15.46 -9.99
N ASN A 427 -8.76 16.55 -9.42
CA ASN A 427 -8.26 17.88 -9.73
C ASN A 427 -6.90 18.12 -9.06
N GLU A 428 -5.95 18.71 -9.78
CA GLU A 428 -4.64 19.09 -9.25
C GLU A 428 -4.77 20.20 -8.21
N LEU A 429 -4.24 19.97 -7.01
CA LEU A 429 -4.19 20.93 -5.90
C LEU A 429 -2.80 21.56 -5.77
N TYR A 430 -1.76 20.77 -6.04
CA TYR A 430 -0.37 21.19 -5.92
C TYR A 430 0.51 20.34 -6.81
N SER A 431 1.58 20.92 -7.33
CA SER A 431 2.63 20.19 -8.03
C SER A 431 4.02 20.76 -7.73
N TYR A 432 5.02 19.90 -7.75
CA TYR A 432 6.41 20.27 -7.51
C TYR A 432 7.36 19.36 -8.31
N GLU A 433 8.40 19.97 -8.91
CA GLU A 433 9.45 19.23 -9.59
C GLU A 433 10.68 19.12 -8.70
N ILE A 434 11.11 17.89 -8.39
CA ILE A 434 12.33 17.63 -7.64
C ILE A 434 13.48 17.50 -8.65
N PRO A 435 14.47 18.39 -8.61
CA PRO A 435 15.63 18.32 -9.49
C PRO A 435 16.55 17.15 -9.12
N GLU A 436 17.03 16.42 -10.12
CA GLU A 436 18.05 15.38 -9.92
C GLU A 436 19.32 16.00 -9.33
N GLN A 437 19.82 15.44 -8.24
CA GLN A 437 21.11 15.78 -7.66
C GLN A 437 22.19 14.96 -8.35
N LYS A 438 22.84 15.54 -9.36
CA LYS A 438 23.93 14.91 -10.11
C LYS A 438 25.21 14.82 -9.24
N ARG A 439 26.06 13.80 -9.49
CA ARG A 439 27.35 13.62 -8.80
C ARG A 439 28.33 14.69 -9.21
#